data_65a37b7539686aafaf1d1e151d672a57
#
_entry.id   65a37b7539686aafaf1d1e151d672a57
#
_cell.length_a   1.000
_cell.length_b   1.000
_cell.length_c   1.000
_cell.angle_alpha   90.00
_cell.angle_beta   90.00
_cell.angle_gamma   90.00
#
_symmetry.space_group_name_H-M   'P 1'
#
loop_
_entity.id
_entity.type
_entity.pdbx_description
1 polymer ?
#
loop_
_entity_poly.entity_id
_entity_poly.type
_entity_poly.pdbx_seq_one_letter_code
_entity_poly.pdbx_strand_id
1 'polypeptide(L)'
;RLIFEPSLRLQNYTSLGETSLEPRAGLKYNLTEKIRIKSSFGLFSQNLMSSTSERNVINLFSGFLSSTTSLPSEFKGDKVESSLQRATHYLLGFEYDLGKKIDINIEGYIKDFSQLISENNNQIFTDTPEFNNVPDYQKKVFIIERGLAKGVDFLIKYNTDRVNLWTVYSFGVITREDEELVYSPHYDRRHNINLLFSYSIDSKKNWELSVRWNYGSGFPFTKTKGYYENINFTNGANSDVYSSNGEL
;
A
#
# COMPACT_ATOMS: atom_id res chain seq x y z
N ARG A 1 3.67 -33.07 7.61
CA ARG A 1 2.59 -33.11 6.61
C ARG A 1 2.70 -31.86 5.72
N LEU A 2 2.66 -32.06 4.41
CA LEU A 2 2.67 -31.00 3.41
C LEU A 2 1.24 -30.78 2.90
N ILE A 3 0.83 -29.51 2.80
CA ILE A 3 -0.45 -29.08 2.23
C ILE A 3 -0.11 -28.09 1.14
N PHE A 4 -0.62 -28.29 -0.06
CA PHE A 4 -0.46 -27.42 -1.22
C PHE A 4 -1.84 -26.99 -1.71
N GLU A 5 -2.03 -25.68 -1.85
CA GLU A 5 -3.30 -25.05 -2.20
C GLU A 5 -3.11 -24.15 -3.43
N PRO A 6 -3.18 -24.71 -4.65
CA PRO A 6 -3.19 -23.90 -5.86
C PRO A 6 -4.57 -23.28 -6.05
N SER A 7 -4.61 -22.06 -6.54
CA SER A 7 -5.84 -21.40 -6.94
C SER A 7 -5.64 -20.54 -8.18
N LEU A 8 -6.71 -20.37 -8.94
CA LEU A 8 -6.73 -19.56 -10.14
C LEU A 8 -7.96 -18.65 -10.10
N ARG A 9 -7.74 -17.36 -10.25
CA ARG A 9 -8.81 -16.39 -10.37
C ARG A 9 -8.79 -15.77 -11.76
N LEU A 10 -9.95 -15.76 -12.41
CA LEU A 10 -10.18 -15.06 -13.65
C LEU A 10 -11.08 -13.86 -13.38
N GLN A 11 -10.65 -12.67 -13.76
CA GLN A 11 -11.42 -11.43 -13.67
C GLN A 11 -11.58 -10.82 -15.05
N ASN A 12 -12.80 -10.43 -15.39
CA ASN A 12 -13.12 -9.68 -16.60
C ASN A 12 -13.61 -8.29 -16.22
N TYR A 13 -12.89 -7.27 -16.68
CA TYR A 13 -13.19 -5.86 -16.47
C TYR A 13 -13.87 -5.30 -17.74
N THR A 14 -15.17 -5.47 -17.82
CA THR A 14 -15.96 -5.14 -19.02
C THR A 14 -15.85 -3.66 -19.43
N SER A 15 -15.71 -2.75 -18.44
CA SER A 15 -15.52 -1.31 -18.71
C SER A 15 -14.21 -0.98 -19.41
N LEU A 16 -13.18 -1.81 -19.24
CA LEU A 16 -11.86 -1.63 -19.85
C LEU A 16 -11.63 -2.58 -21.03
N GLY A 17 -12.50 -3.56 -21.25
CA GLY A 17 -12.30 -4.62 -22.23
C GLY A 17 -11.13 -5.54 -21.90
N GLU A 18 -10.67 -5.59 -20.63
CA GLU A 18 -9.52 -6.35 -20.22
C GLU A 18 -9.89 -7.57 -19.36
N THR A 19 -9.11 -8.64 -19.52
CA THR A 19 -9.23 -9.86 -18.71
C THR A 19 -7.91 -10.13 -18.00
N SER A 20 -7.96 -10.40 -16.70
CA SER A 20 -6.81 -10.76 -15.89
C SER A 20 -6.89 -12.18 -15.37
N LEU A 21 -5.81 -12.92 -15.52
CA LEU A 21 -5.61 -14.24 -14.95
C LEU A 21 -4.65 -14.16 -13.78
N GLU A 22 -5.09 -14.61 -12.60
CA GLU A 22 -4.39 -14.43 -11.33
C GLU A 22 -4.11 -15.80 -10.68
N PRO A 23 -3.01 -16.45 -11.06
CA PRO A 23 -2.56 -17.66 -10.38
C PRO A 23 -2.08 -17.33 -8.97
N ARG A 24 -2.39 -18.21 -8.02
CA ARG A 24 -1.96 -18.12 -6.62
C ARG A 24 -1.63 -19.53 -6.13
N ALA A 25 -0.68 -19.63 -5.23
CA ALA A 25 -0.30 -20.87 -4.60
C ALA A 25 0.00 -20.64 -3.11
N GLY A 26 -0.52 -21.52 -2.28
CA GLY A 26 -0.20 -21.62 -0.87
C GLY A 26 0.49 -22.95 -0.56
N LEU A 27 1.50 -22.91 0.30
CA LEU A 27 2.20 -24.07 0.79
C LEU A 27 2.28 -24.01 2.30
N LYS A 28 1.84 -25.08 2.98
CA LYS A 28 1.98 -25.23 4.42
C LYS A 28 2.68 -26.54 4.73
N TYR A 29 3.79 -26.46 5.44
CA TYR A 29 4.56 -27.60 5.89
C TYR A 29 4.55 -27.70 7.41
N ASN A 30 3.87 -28.73 7.94
CA ASN A 30 3.91 -29.06 9.36
C ASN A 30 5.18 -29.85 9.63
N LEU A 31 6.21 -29.16 10.14
CA LEU A 31 7.51 -29.76 10.48
C LEU A 31 7.36 -30.68 11.69
N THR A 32 6.65 -30.21 12.72
CA THR A 32 6.23 -30.97 13.89
C THR A 32 4.77 -30.65 14.21
N GLU A 33 4.22 -31.21 15.29
CA GLU A 33 2.90 -30.82 15.78
C GLU A 33 2.83 -29.36 16.25
N LYS A 34 3.98 -28.80 16.61
CA LYS A 34 4.10 -27.43 17.16
C LYS A 34 4.67 -26.41 16.19
N ILE A 35 5.39 -26.85 15.16
CA ILE A 35 6.11 -25.97 14.23
C ILE A 35 5.52 -26.14 12.85
N ARG A 36 5.15 -25.01 12.24
CA ARG A 36 4.60 -24.93 10.89
C ARG A 36 5.30 -23.80 10.11
N ILE A 37 5.63 -24.09 8.86
CA ILE A 37 6.15 -23.15 7.91
C ILE A 37 5.08 -22.95 6.84
N LYS A 38 4.83 -21.70 6.46
CA LYS A 38 3.89 -21.32 5.42
C LYS A 38 4.59 -20.49 4.38
N SER A 39 4.22 -20.64 3.14
CA SER A 39 4.58 -19.71 2.09
C SER A 39 3.39 -19.49 1.16
N SER A 40 3.29 -18.31 0.61
CA SER A 40 2.32 -18.04 -0.44
C SER A 40 2.88 -17.11 -1.50
N PHE A 41 2.37 -17.31 -2.70
CA PHE A 41 2.65 -16.53 -3.89
C PHE A 41 1.34 -16.21 -4.59
N GLY A 42 1.22 -15.02 -5.17
CA GLY A 42 0.03 -14.70 -5.95
C GLY A 42 0.22 -13.48 -6.83
N LEU A 43 -0.44 -13.53 -8.00
CA LEU A 43 -0.64 -12.38 -8.87
C LEU A 43 -2.00 -11.76 -8.59
N PHE A 44 -2.05 -10.44 -8.63
CA PHE A 44 -3.25 -9.65 -8.32
C PHE A 44 -3.41 -8.52 -9.31
N SER A 45 -4.65 -8.22 -9.66
CA SER A 45 -5.00 -7.04 -10.43
C SER A 45 -6.23 -6.34 -9.86
N GLN A 46 -6.34 -5.05 -10.12
CA GLN A 46 -7.54 -4.28 -9.80
C GLN A 46 -7.69 -3.09 -10.74
N ASN A 47 -8.94 -2.69 -10.95
CA ASN A 47 -9.30 -1.52 -11.75
C ASN A 47 -9.65 -0.28 -10.91
N LEU A 48 -9.72 -0.40 -9.59
CA LEU A 48 -9.96 0.73 -8.71
C LEU A 48 -8.65 1.42 -8.38
N MET A 49 -8.62 2.73 -8.50
CA MET A 49 -7.51 3.59 -8.13
C MET A 49 -7.96 4.66 -7.15
N SER A 50 -7.05 5.22 -6.38
CA SER A 50 -7.30 6.38 -5.54
C SER A 50 -7.63 7.60 -6.41
N SER A 51 -8.58 8.42 -5.99
CA SER A 51 -8.87 9.71 -6.61
C SER A 51 -7.95 10.83 -6.13
N THR A 52 -6.92 10.49 -5.35
CA THR A 52 -5.99 11.45 -4.76
C THR A 52 -4.57 10.95 -4.96
N SER A 53 -3.63 11.88 -5.09
CA SER A 53 -2.21 11.54 -5.13
C SER A 53 -1.71 11.10 -3.77
N GLU A 54 -0.94 10.04 -3.75
CA GLU A 54 -0.33 9.47 -2.54
C GLU A 54 0.82 10.33 -1.97
N ARG A 55 1.20 11.38 -2.68
CA ARG A 55 2.15 12.40 -2.20
C ARG A 55 1.49 13.50 -1.39
N ASN A 56 0.18 13.71 -1.54
CA ASN A 56 -0.53 14.80 -0.90
C ASN A 56 -0.84 14.43 0.56
N VAL A 57 -0.40 15.27 1.49
CA VAL A 57 -0.70 15.13 2.92
C VAL A 57 -2.13 15.54 3.22
N ILE A 58 -2.66 16.52 2.48
CA ILE A 58 -4.02 17.04 2.67
C ILE A 58 -4.85 16.62 1.45
N ASN A 59 -5.78 15.71 1.67
CA ASN A 59 -6.77 15.31 0.69
C ASN A 59 -8.15 15.71 1.22
N LEU A 60 -8.76 16.73 0.63
CA LEU A 60 -10.09 17.22 1.03
C LEU A 60 -11.18 16.23 0.65
N PHE A 61 -10.97 15.49 -0.43
CA PHE A 61 -11.86 14.44 -0.89
C PHE A 61 -11.05 13.20 -1.18
N SER A 62 -11.40 12.10 -0.57
CA SER A 62 -10.84 10.78 -0.88
C SER A 62 -11.94 9.88 -1.40
N GLY A 63 -11.65 9.20 -2.49
CA GLY A 63 -12.58 8.29 -3.14
C GLY A 63 -11.84 7.30 -4.03
N PHE A 64 -12.60 6.46 -4.71
CA PHE A 64 -12.05 5.52 -5.68
C PHE A 64 -12.69 5.79 -7.06
N LEU A 65 -11.85 5.71 -8.07
CA LEU A 65 -12.22 5.82 -9.47
C LEU A 65 -11.98 4.47 -10.15
N SER A 66 -12.75 4.18 -11.17
CA SER A 66 -12.37 3.12 -12.11
C SER A 66 -11.16 3.57 -12.90
N SER A 67 -10.26 2.66 -13.20
CA SER A 67 -9.13 2.92 -14.08
C SER A 67 -9.60 3.42 -15.45
N THR A 68 -8.72 4.15 -16.11
CA THR A 68 -8.95 4.79 -17.41
C THR A 68 -8.03 4.20 -18.47
N THR A 69 -8.43 4.28 -19.73
CA THR A 69 -7.58 3.97 -20.88
C THR A 69 -6.69 5.15 -21.29
N SER A 70 -6.91 6.35 -20.72
CA SER A 70 -6.10 7.55 -20.98
C SER A 70 -4.87 7.59 -20.03
N LEU A 71 -4.02 6.56 -20.13
CA LEU A 71 -2.75 6.46 -19.41
C LEU A 71 -1.59 6.86 -20.33
N PRO A 72 -0.38 7.15 -19.77
CA PRO A 72 0.84 7.23 -20.54
C PRO A 72 1.06 5.99 -21.38
N SER A 73 1.59 6.15 -22.57
CA SER A 73 1.89 5.03 -23.49
C SER A 73 3.12 4.23 -23.07
N GLU A 74 4.02 4.89 -22.32
CA GLU A 74 5.28 4.33 -21.83
C GLU A 74 5.52 4.77 -20.39
N PHE A 75 6.25 3.93 -19.65
CA PHE A 75 6.77 4.22 -18.31
C PHE A 75 8.22 3.75 -18.23
N LYS A 76 9.18 4.66 -18.05
CA LYS A 76 10.63 4.38 -18.01
C LYS A 76 11.14 3.57 -19.20
N GLY A 77 10.57 3.80 -20.39
CA GLY A 77 10.93 3.10 -21.62
C GLY A 77 10.22 1.76 -21.82
N ASP A 78 9.43 1.29 -20.85
CA ASP A 78 8.59 0.12 -20.98
C ASP A 78 7.19 0.53 -21.47
N LYS A 79 6.66 -0.18 -22.48
CA LYS A 79 5.32 0.07 -22.99
C LYS A 79 4.25 -0.30 -21.95
N VAL A 80 3.28 0.58 -21.77
CA VAL A 80 2.11 0.33 -20.92
C VAL A 80 1.05 -0.39 -21.74
N GLU A 81 0.82 -1.67 -21.44
CA GLU A 81 -0.09 -2.53 -22.23
C GLU A 81 -1.47 -2.71 -21.57
N SER A 82 -1.62 -2.36 -20.31
CA SER A 82 -2.83 -2.62 -19.52
C SER A 82 -3.23 -1.41 -18.71
N SER A 83 -4.53 -1.21 -18.55
CA SER A 83 -5.11 -0.19 -17.68
C SER A 83 -5.36 -0.70 -16.25
N LEU A 84 -4.93 -1.91 -15.92
CA LEU A 84 -5.10 -2.49 -14.58
C LEU A 84 -3.87 -2.23 -13.71
N GLN A 85 -4.10 -1.91 -12.44
CA GLN A 85 -3.05 -1.99 -11.44
C GLN A 85 -2.69 -3.45 -11.20
N ARG A 86 -1.40 -3.75 -11.04
CA ARG A 86 -0.87 -5.12 -10.92
C ARG A 86 0.11 -5.24 -9.77
N ALA A 87 0.01 -6.35 -9.06
CA ALA A 87 0.91 -6.67 -7.97
C ALA A 87 1.25 -8.16 -7.92
N THR A 88 2.47 -8.45 -7.47
CA THR A 88 2.94 -9.79 -7.13
C THR A 88 3.23 -9.83 -5.63
N HIS A 89 2.64 -10.81 -4.93
CA HIS A 89 2.84 -10.97 -3.49
C HIS A 89 3.62 -12.24 -3.18
N TYR A 90 4.60 -12.12 -2.30
CA TYR A 90 5.37 -13.21 -1.71
C TYR A 90 5.25 -13.13 -0.19
N LEU A 91 4.89 -14.24 0.45
CA LEU A 91 4.80 -14.34 1.89
C LEU A 91 5.52 -15.58 2.38
N LEU A 92 6.20 -15.46 3.51
CA LEU A 92 6.82 -16.55 4.23
C LEU A 92 6.48 -16.42 5.71
N GLY A 93 5.86 -17.45 6.28
CA GLY A 93 5.41 -17.47 7.66
C GLY A 93 5.99 -18.64 8.45
N PHE A 94 6.23 -18.40 9.74
CA PHE A 94 6.65 -19.38 10.72
C PHE A 94 5.68 -19.33 11.90
N GLU A 95 5.08 -20.48 12.24
CA GLU A 95 4.19 -20.62 13.38
C GLU A 95 4.78 -21.59 14.40
N TYR A 96 4.70 -21.21 15.67
CA TYR A 96 5.16 -22.03 16.78
C TYR A 96 4.16 -22.03 17.94
N ASP A 97 3.68 -23.22 18.32
CA ASP A 97 2.80 -23.41 19.46
C ASP A 97 3.63 -23.82 20.67
N LEU A 98 3.83 -22.90 21.60
CA LEU A 98 4.53 -23.17 22.86
C LEU A 98 3.56 -23.69 23.92
N GLY A 99 3.35 -24.99 23.89
CA GLY A 99 2.38 -25.68 24.72
C GLY A 99 0.95 -25.40 24.25
N LYS A 100 -0.02 -25.32 25.19
CA LYS A 100 -1.43 -25.09 24.89
C LYS A 100 -1.88 -23.64 25.08
N LYS A 101 -0.96 -22.76 25.42
CA LYS A 101 -1.29 -21.42 25.92
C LYS A 101 -0.70 -20.29 25.07
N ILE A 102 0.39 -20.54 24.36
CA ILE A 102 1.11 -19.51 23.63
C ILE A 102 1.23 -19.93 22.16
N ASP A 103 0.76 -19.06 21.28
CA ASP A 103 0.93 -19.19 19.83
C ASP A 103 1.77 -18.00 19.34
N ILE A 104 2.82 -18.28 18.60
CA ILE A 104 3.72 -17.31 17.99
C ILE A 104 3.60 -17.46 16.48
N ASN A 105 3.36 -16.36 15.76
CA ASN A 105 3.40 -16.32 14.33
C ASN A 105 4.32 -15.17 13.88
N ILE A 106 5.25 -15.49 13.00
CA ILE A 106 6.16 -14.51 12.37
C ILE A 106 5.93 -14.62 10.88
N GLU A 107 5.59 -13.52 10.22
CA GLU A 107 5.32 -13.49 8.80
C GLU A 107 6.10 -12.35 8.12
N GLY A 108 6.95 -12.71 7.17
CA GLY A 108 7.61 -11.77 6.28
C GLY A 108 6.89 -11.68 4.95
N TYR A 109 6.80 -10.49 4.37
CA TYR A 109 6.17 -10.28 3.08
C TYR A 109 6.95 -9.33 2.18
N ILE A 110 6.82 -9.56 0.88
CA ILE A 110 7.20 -8.65 -0.18
C ILE A 110 6.02 -8.55 -1.14
N LYS A 111 5.58 -7.32 -1.42
CA LYS A 111 4.54 -7.00 -2.40
C LYS A 111 5.15 -6.06 -3.41
N ASP A 112 5.34 -6.57 -4.62
CA ASP A 112 5.87 -5.83 -5.75
C ASP A 112 4.70 -5.37 -6.62
N PHE A 113 4.51 -4.06 -6.70
CA PHE A 113 3.50 -3.41 -7.52
C PHE A 113 4.16 -3.00 -8.83
N SER A 114 4.04 -3.83 -9.84
CA SER A 114 4.62 -3.58 -11.15
C SER A 114 3.94 -2.44 -11.89
N GLN A 115 2.67 -2.17 -11.59
CA GLN A 115 1.90 -1.07 -12.14
C GLN A 115 0.88 -0.56 -11.12
N LEU A 116 1.01 0.69 -10.75
CA LEU A 116 0.05 1.48 -9.98
C LEU A 116 -0.37 2.69 -10.82
N ILE A 117 -1.56 3.20 -10.58
CA ILE A 117 -2.09 4.40 -11.23
C ILE A 117 -2.30 5.45 -10.16
N SER A 118 -1.76 6.65 -10.39
CA SER A 118 -1.85 7.77 -9.46
C SER A 118 -2.28 9.04 -10.19
N GLU A 119 -2.88 9.98 -9.47
CA GLU A 119 -3.13 11.32 -9.98
C GLU A 119 -1.80 12.03 -10.25
N ASN A 120 -1.74 12.75 -11.36
CA ASN A 120 -0.53 13.44 -11.80
C ASN A 120 -0.45 14.85 -11.20
N ASN A 121 0.41 15.03 -10.21
CA ASN A 121 0.68 16.34 -9.62
C ASN A 121 1.59 17.24 -10.47
N ASN A 122 2.19 16.69 -11.53
CA ASN A 122 3.10 17.41 -12.42
C ASN A 122 2.42 17.82 -13.74
N GLN A 123 1.09 17.72 -13.83
CA GLN A 123 0.37 18.13 -15.01
C GLN A 123 0.43 19.66 -15.17
N ILE A 124 1.04 20.12 -16.27
CA ILE A 124 1.18 21.53 -16.62
C ILE A 124 0.34 21.86 -17.87
N PHE A 125 0.23 20.89 -18.78
CA PHE A 125 -0.43 21.04 -20.07
C PHE A 125 -1.72 20.22 -20.13
N THR A 126 -2.64 20.63 -20.99
CA THR A 126 -3.81 19.83 -21.34
C THR A 126 -3.44 18.77 -22.38
N ASP A 127 -4.07 17.60 -22.31
CA ASP A 127 -3.86 16.53 -23.28
C ASP A 127 -4.63 16.82 -24.59
N THR A 128 -4.08 17.74 -25.38
CA THR A 128 -4.62 18.17 -26.66
C THR A 128 -3.60 18.00 -27.78
N PRO A 129 -4.02 17.96 -29.05
CA PRO A 129 -3.11 17.82 -30.19
C PRO A 129 -2.00 18.87 -30.28
N GLU A 130 -2.22 20.04 -29.69
CA GLU A 130 -1.24 21.12 -29.67
C GLU A 130 0.03 20.73 -28.89
N PHE A 131 -0.13 19.85 -27.88
CA PHE A 131 0.95 19.40 -26.99
C PHE A 131 1.43 17.98 -27.27
N ASN A 132 1.27 17.50 -28.51
CA ASN A 132 1.73 16.15 -28.89
C ASN A 132 3.24 15.90 -28.65
N ASN A 133 4.06 16.94 -28.70
CA ASN A 133 5.51 16.86 -28.46
C ASN A 133 5.89 16.95 -26.96
N VAL A 134 4.91 17.20 -26.08
CA VAL A 134 5.14 17.26 -24.63
C VAL A 134 5.07 15.85 -24.06
N PRO A 135 5.99 15.47 -23.17
CA PRO A 135 5.95 14.16 -22.50
C PRO A 135 4.63 13.89 -21.78
N ASP A 136 4.18 12.65 -21.78
CA ASP A 136 2.91 12.25 -21.19
C ASP A 136 2.80 12.60 -19.70
N TYR A 137 3.89 12.52 -18.93
CA TYR A 137 3.89 12.86 -17.50
C TYR A 137 3.58 14.34 -17.21
N GLN A 138 3.65 15.23 -18.20
CA GLN A 138 3.30 16.65 -18.06
C GLN A 138 1.90 17.00 -18.58
N LYS A 139 1.23 16.10 -19.28
CA LYS A 139 -0.08 16.38 -19.88
C LYS A 139 -1.20 15.41 -19.49
N LYS A 140 -0.87 14.17 -19.12
CA LYS A 140 -1.86 13.19 -18.69
C LYS A 140 -2.35 13.48 -17.27
N VAL A 141 -3.65 13.27 -17.02
CA VAL A 141 -4.27 13.43 -15.70
C VAL A 141 -3.79 12.34 -14.74
N PHE A 142 -3.49 11.17 -15.26
CA PHE A 142 -3.00 10.03 -14.48
C PHE A 142 -1.66 9.58 -15.00
N ILE A 143 -0.81 9.13 -14.07
CA ILE A 143 0.52 8.59 -14.35
C ILE A 143 0.61 7.15 -13.85
N ILE A 144 1.58 6.45 -14.42
CA ILE A 144 1.99 5.12 -13.94
C ILE A 144 3.08 5.29 -12.88
N GLU A 145 3.00 4.46 -11.86
CA GLU A 145 4.01 4.31 -10.83
C GLU A 145 4.31 2.83 -10.59
N ARG A 146 5.48 2.54 -10.03
CA ARG A 146 5.81 1.27 -9.41
C ARG A 146 5.79 1.40 -7.90
N GLY A 147 5.64 0.28 -7.20
CA GLY A 147 5.67 0.29 -5.74
C GLY A 147 6.28 -0.97 -5.17
N LEU A 148 6.90 -0.85 -4.02
CA LEU A 148 7.41 -1.97 -3.25
C LEU A 148 6.99 -1.81 -1.80
N ALA A 149 6.27 -2.82 -1.27
CA ALA A 149 5.99 -2.91 0.15
C ALA A 149 6.61 -4.19 0.70
N LYS A 150 7.39 -4.07 1.77
CA LYS A 150 8.02 -5.21 2.45
C LYS A 150 7.98 -5.02 3.95
N GLY A 151 7.88 -6.11 4.67
CA GLY A 151 7.81 -6.03 6.12
C GLY A 151 7.81 -7.38 6.81
N VAL A 152 7.75 -7.30 8.13
CA VAL A 152 7.66 -8.46 9.01
C VAL A 152 6.62 -8.17 10.09
N ASP A 153 5.72 -9.12 10.29
CA ASP A 153 4.70 -9.10 11.33
C ASP A 153 5.00 -10.17 12.39
N PHE A 154 4.91 -9.78 13.65
CA PHE A 154 5.05 -10.65 14.80
C PHE A 154 3.73 -10.68 15.56
N LEU A 155 3.12 -11.84 15.64
CA LEU A 155 1.90 -12.06 16.40
C LEU A 155 2.19 -13.01 17.55
N ILE A 156 1.79 -12.62 18.76
CA ILE A 156 1.84 -13.46 19.96
C ILE A 156 0.44 -13.50 20.56
N LYS A 157 -0.07 -14.70 20.78
CA LYS A 157 -1.31 -14.96 21.52
C LYS A 157 -0.98 -15.73 22.77
N TYR A 158 -1.50 -15.30 23.90
CA TYR A 158 -1.44 -16.00 25.16
C TYR A 158 -2.85 -16.18 25.73
N ASN A 159 -3.28 -17.43 25.85
CA ASN A 159 -4.63 -17.79 26.27
C ASN A 159 -4.59 -18.69 27.49
N THR A 160 -5.26 -18.30 28.53
CA THR A 160 -5.56 -19.11 29.72
C THR A 160 -7.02 -18.98 30.09
N ASP A 161 -7.45 -19.70 31.13
CA ASP A 161 -8.84 -19.62 31.62
C ASP A 161 -9.26 -18.20 32.03
N ARG A 162 -8.30 -17.36 32.44
CA ARG A 162 -8.55 -16.01 32.96
C ARG A 162 -7.89 -14.89 32.17
N VAL A 163 -6.80 -15.19 31.48
CA VAL A 163 -6.02 -14.15 30.75
C VAL A 163 -6.04 -14.44 29.28
N ASN A 164 -6.39 -13.42 28.51
CA ASN A 164 -6.32 -13.40 27.05
C ASN A 164 -5.43 -12.23 26.64
N LEU A 165 -4.33 -12.50 26.00
CA LEU A 165 -3.43 -11.49 25.45
C LEU A 165 -3.23 -11.78 23.96
N TRP A 166 -3.46 -10.78 23.15
CA TRP A 166 -3.16 -10.80 21.73
C TRP A 166 -2.39 -9.54 21.39
N THR A 167 -1.16 -9.70 20.92
CA THR A 167 -0.34 -8.58 20.49
C THR A 167 0.22 -8.82 19.09
N VAL A 168 0.19 -7.78 18.28
CA VAL A 168 0.80 -7.76 16.95
C VAL A 168 1.76 -6.58 16.90
N TYR A 169 2.99 -6.85 16.48
CA TYR A 169 3.96 -5.85 16.09
C TYR A 169 4.23 -5.99 14.59
N SER A 170 4.09 -4.92 13.85
CA SER A 170 4.37 -4.84 12.43
C SER A 170 5.49 -3.84 12.17
N PHE A 171 6.49 -4.28 11.42
CA PHE A 171 7.50 -3.42 10.82
C PHE A 171 7.37 -3.48 9.30
N GLY A 172 7.15 -2.34 8.66
CA GLY A 172 6.96 -2.27 7.22
C GLY A 172 7.65 -1.07 6.58
N VAL A 173 7.97 -1.20 5.32
CA VAL A 173 8.58 -0.18 4.47
C VAL A 173 7.83 -0.17 3.16
N ILE A 174 7.34 1.01 2.77
CA ILE A 174 6.65 1.20 1.49
C ILE A 174 7.39 2.27 0.71
N THR A 175 7.69 1.99 -0.54
CA THR A 175 8.23 2.95 -1.49
C THR A 175 7.39 2.96 -2.76
N ARG A 176 7.25 4.12 -3.37
CA ARG A 176 6.68 4.30 -4.70
C ARG A 176 7.69 5.02 -5.58
N GLU A 177 7.59 4.78 -6.86
CA GLU A 177 8.49 5.31 -7.87
C GLU A 177 7.66 5.78 -9.07
N ASP A 178 7.78 7.05 -9.41
CA ASP A 178 7.27 7.61 -10.66
C ASP A 178 8.39 7.83 -11.69
N GLU A 179 8.16 8.59 -12.74
CA GLU A 179 9.16 8.89 -13.78
C GLU A 179 10.41 9.60 -13.24
N GLU A 180 10.27 10.42 -12.20
CA GLU A 180 11.29 11.35 -11.76
C GLU A 180 11.94 10.94 -10.43
N LEU A 181 11.19 10.36 -9.51
CA LEU A 181 11.67 10.12 -8.14
C LEU A 181 11.10 8.88 -7.47
N VAL A 182 11.84 8.41 -6.47
CA VAL A 182 11.39 7.39 -5.52
C VAL A 182 11.00 8.08 -4.22
N TYR A 183 9.83 7.77 -3.67
CA TYR A 183 9.31 8.40 -2.48
C TYR A 183 8.59 7.40 -1.55
N SER A 184 8.43 7.79 -0.28
CA SER A 184 7.57 7.08 0.67
C SER A 184 6.18 7.72 0.66
N PRO A 185 5.10 6.96 0.40
CA PRO A 185 3.74 7.50 0.41
C PRO A 185 3.35 7.97 1.82
N HIS A 186 2.38 8.89 1.91
CA HIS A 186 1.97 9.50 3.16
C HIS A 186 1.48 8.49 4.23
N TYR A 187 1.08 7.30 3.85
CA TYR A 187 0.64 6.23 4.75
C TYR A 187 1.76 5.23 5.14
N ASP A 188 3.03 5.46 4.74
CA ASP A 188 4.16 4.60 5.10
C ASP A 188 4.47 4.72 6.59
N ARG A 189 3.83 3.86 7.38
CA ARG A 189 4.05 3.76 8.82
C ARG A 189 5.00 2.63 9.13
N ARG A 190 6.20 2.95 9.63
CA ARG A 190 7.29 1.97 9.86
C ARG A 190 6.98 0.99 10.97
N HIS A 191 6.42 1.47 12.07
CA HIS A 191 6.15 0.65 13.26
C HIS A 191 4.68 0.76 13.64
N ASN A 192 4.05 -0.38 13.87
CA ASN A 192 2.70 -0.47 14.37
C ASN A 192 2.59 -1.57 15.43
N ILE A 193 2.02 -1.26 16.58
CA ILE A 193 1.78 -2.21 17.66
C ILE A 193 0.30 -2.17 18.00
N ASN A 194 -0.32 -3.34 18.05
CA ASN A 194 -1.68 -3.52 18.52
C ASN A 194 -1.68 -4.53 19.66
N LEU A 195 -2.26 -4.16 20.78
CA LEU A 195 -2.38 -5.01 21.96
C LEU A 195 -3.85 -5.07 22.38
N LEU A 196 -4.32 -6.28 22.60
CA LEU A 196 -5.59 -6.58 23.23
C LEU A 196 -5.31 -7.47 24.44
N PHE A 197 -5.75 -7.02 25.59
CA PHE A 197 -5.63 -7.75 26.86
C PHE A 197 -7.01 -7.86 27.50
N SER A 198 -7.37 -9.07 27.93
CA SER A 198 -8.58 -9.33 28.70
C SER A 198 -8.27 -10.17 29.93
N TYR A 199 -8.84 -9.81 31.05
CA TYR A 199 -8.68 -10.49 32.31
C TYR A 199 -10.02 -10.76 33.01
N SER A 200 -10.35 -12.03 33.23
CA SER A 200 -11.51 -12.43 34.03
C SER A 200 -11.15 -12.38 35.52
N ILE A 201 -11.76 -11.42 36.25
CA ILE A 201 -11.44 -11.11 37.66
C ILE A 201 -11.83 -12.27 38.55
N ASP A 202 -13.02 -12.85 38.34
CA ASP A 202 -13.55 -13.95 39.11
C ASP A 202 -13.51 -15.29 38.31
N SER A 203 -13.55 -16.39 39.06
CA SER A 203 -13.54 -17.75 38.50
C SER A 203 -14.83 -18.08 37.74
N LYS A 204 -15.91 -17.37 37.98
CA LYS A 204 -17.20 -17.54 37.31
C LYS A 204 -17.30 -16.68 36.04
N LYS A 205 -16.29 -15.85 35.76
CA LYS A 205 -16.22 -14.92 34.61
C LYS A 205 -17.39 -13.91 34.59
N ASN A 206 -17.87 -13.51 35.75
CA ASN A 206 -18.95 -12.49 35.85
C ASN A 206 -18.38 -11.08 35.57
N TRP A 207 -17.09 -10.89 35.86
CA TRP A 207 -16.39 -9.62 35.65
C TRP A 207 -15.17 -9.81 34.76
N GLU A 208 -15.08 -9.00 33.70
CA GLU A 208 -13.97 -8.99 32.77
C GLU A 208 -13.45 -7.56 32.62
N LEU A 209 -12.13 -7.40 32.71
CA LEU A 209 -11.42 -6.18 32.35
C LEU A 209 -10.81 -6.37 30.97
N SER A 210 -11.14 -5.51 30.03
CA SER A 210 -10.56 -5.51 28.68
C SER A 210 -9.86 -4.20 28.40
N VAL A 211 -8.62 -4.29 27.89
CA VAL A 211 -7.79 -3.15 27.51
C VAL A 211 -7.34 -3.35 26.05
N ARG A 212 -7.57 -2.32 25.24
CA ARG A 212 -7.02 -2.23 23.89
C ARG A 212 -6.07 -1.05 23.81
N TRP A 213 -4.85 -1.31 23.32
CA TRP A 213 -3.85 -0.29 23.12
C TRP A 213 -3.25 -0.40 21.73
N ASN A 214 -3.08 0.75 21.06
CA ASN A 214 -2.49 0.83 19.73
C ASN A 214 -1.40 1.89 19.74
N TYR A 215 -0.29 1.60 19.09
CA TYR A 215 0.80 2.53 18.84
C TYR A 215 1.16 2.49 17.36
N GLY A 216 1.42 3.64 16.78
CA GLY A 216 1.96 3.77 15.43
C GLY A 216 3.00 4.87 15.38
N SER A 217 4.12 4.61 14.67
CA SER A 217 5.09 5.66 14.37
C SER A 217 4.48 6.78 13.52
N GLY A 218 5.13 7.93 13.48
CA GLY A 218 4.74 9.04 12.62
C GLY A 218 4.69 8.64 11.13
N PHE A 219 3.94 9.42 10.37
CA PHE A 219 3.87 9.32 8.92
C PHE A 219 4.89 10.24 8.25
N PRO A 220 5.45 9.88 7.09
CA PRO A 220 6.22 10.81 6.29
C PRO A 220 5.31 11.95 5.77
N PHE A 221 5.87 13.13 5.61
CA PHE A 221 5.20 14.25 4.98
C PHE A 221 6.17 15.06 4.13
N THR A 222 5.66 15.68 3.08
CA THR A 222 6.44 16.57 2.22
C THR A 222 6.38 17.98 2.79
N LYS A 223 7.55 18.54 3.12
CA LYS A 223 7.63 19.92 3.60
C LYS A 223 7.44 20.89 2.42
N THR A 224 6.50 21.82 2.55
CA THR A 224 6.33 22.91 1.59
C THR A 224 7.58 23.81 1.61
N LYS A 225 8.16 24.07 0.43
CA LYS A 225 9.36 24.91 0.29
C LYS A 225 9.03 26.38 0.03
N GLY A 226 7.83 26.67 -0.46
CA GLY A 226 7.40 28.04 -0.76
C GLY A 226 5.99 28.06 -1.33
N TYR A 227 5.52 29.25 -1.60
CA TYR A 227 4.22 29.51 -2.22
C TYR A 227 4.46 30.46 -3.40
N TYR A 228 3.64 30.34 -4.44
CA TYR A 228 3.59 31.30 -5.53
C TYR A 228 2.13 31.61 -5.84
N GLU A 229 1.85 32.82 -6.22
CA GLU A 229 0.55 33.20 -6.72
C GLU A 229 0.33 32.60 -8.12
N ASN A 230 -0.92 32.33 -8.46
CA ASN A 230 -1.28 31.83 -9.78
C ASN A 230 -0.92 32.87 -10.83
N ILE A 231 0.17 32.62 -11.55
CA ILE A 231 0.72 33.57 -12.51
C ILE A 231 -0.15 33.57 -13.75
N ASN A 232 -0.72 34.72 -14.09
CA ASN A 232 -1.33 34.89 -15.39
C ASN A 232 -0.24 35.14 -16.43
N PHE A 233 0.18 34.11 -17.15
CA PHE A 233 1.23 34.15 -18.18
C PHE A 233 0.95 35.11 -19.34
N THR A 234 -0.28 35.59 -19.54
CA THR A 234 -0.62 36.61 -20.54
C THR A 234 0.02 37.99 -20.25
N ASN A 235 0.40 38.25 -19.01
CA ASN A 235 1.05 39.51 -18.60
C ASN A 235 2.48 39.31 -18.02
N GLY A 236 3.01 38.19 -18.11
CA GLY A 236 4.37 37.67 -17.97
C GLY A 236 5.44 38.30 -17.07
N ALA A 237 5.17 39.36 -16.36
CA ALA A 237 6.24 40.15 -15.72
C ALA A 237 6.18 40.26 -14.18
N ASN A 238 5.09 39.84 -13.54
CA ASN A 238 4.95 40.07 -12.09
C ASN A 238 4.44 38.80 -11.40
N SER A 239 5.36 37.90 -11.06
CA SER A 239 5.09 36.80 -10.14
C SER A 239 5.87 37.00 -8.85
N ASP A 240 5.17 37.23 -7.78
CA ASP A 240 5.78 37.21 -6.47
C ASP A 240 5.93 35.78 -5.99
N VAL A 241 7.16 35.28 -5.92
CA VAL A 241 7.49 33.98 -5.38
C VAL A 241 7.92 34.20 -3.92
N TYR A 242 7.17 33.62 -3.00
CA TYR A 242 7.50 33.66 -1.57
C TYR A 242 8.20 32.37 -1.15
N SER A 243 9.34 32.48 -0.50
CA SER A 243 9.98 31.33 0.15
C SER A 243 9.19 30.90 1.39
N SER A 244 9.42 29.70 1.87
CA SER A 244 8.79 29.19 3.11
C SER A 244 9.14 30.03 4.36
N ASN A 245 10.14 30.91 4.27
CA ASN A 245 10.56 31.82 5.33
C ASN A 245 9.96 33.24 5.19
N GLY A 246 9.12 33.47 4.19
CA GLY A 246 8.55 34.82 3.92
C GLY A 246 9.54 35.78 3.28
N GLU A 247 10.68 35.30 2.80
CA GLU A 247 11.64 36.11 2.04
C GLU A 247 11.29 36.05 0.55
N LEU A 248 11.34 37.22 -0.11
CA LEU A 248 11.12 37.40 -1.54
C LEU A 248 12.30 36.89 -2.36
#